data_978ba7a52081a623a503662429522e6a
#
_entry.id   978ba7a52081a623a503662429522e6a
#
_cell.length_a   1.000
_cell.length_b   1.000
_cell.length_c   1.000
_cell.angle_alpha   90.00
_cell.angle_beta   90.00
_cell.angle_gamma   90.00
#
_symmetry.space_group_name_H-M   'P 1'
#
loop_
_entity.id
_entity.type
_entity.pdbx_description
1 polymer ?
#
loop_
_entity_poly.entity_id
_entity_poly.type
_entity_poly.pdbx_seq_one_letter_code
_entity_poly.pdbx_strand_id
1 'polypeptide(L)'
;DDSASRGLGDVYKRQQELGIRLSANYAFGTVFLPKNKSKHKKIKETFFFQIKKSGLNVLGWRQVPIDKSVCGKDALASLPDIQQIIITGTDGLHENEFEKKLYVARLNIEKILNEPDLYICSMSSKVISYKGLIVSENIQKFYPDLTHGEMKTSLCVFHQRFSTNTLPQWKLAQPFRHLAHNGEINTIQGNRHWYMARRSKLDISDLPELKKLHPVVSMEDSDSYSLDNMLEYLLAGDMGIFRAMRTLIPPAWQN
;
A
#
# COMPACT_ATOMS: atom_id res chain seq x y z
N ASP A 1 -4.65 -19.77 -16.96
CA ASP A 1 -3.65 -20.15 -15.97
C ASP A 1 -3.33 -18.91 -15.12
N ASP A 2 -4.18 -18.69 -14.12
CA ASP A 2 -4.23 -17.44 -13.33
C ASP A 2 -3.09 -17.35 -12.30
N SER A 3 -2.30 -18.40 -12.19
CA SER A 3 -1.20 -18.49 -11.22
C SER A 3 0.05 -17.68 -11.63
N ALA A 4 0.23 -17.38 -12.90
CA ALA A 4 1.38 -16.65 -13.41
C ALA A 4 1.31 -15.14 -13.12
N SER A 5 0.12 -14.59 -12.81
CA SER A 5 -0.08 -13.15 -12.57
C SER A 5 0.32 -12.68 -11.17
N ARG A 6 0.64 -13.59 -10.25
CA ARG A 6 0.76 -13.31 -8.80
C ARG A 6 2.19 -13.23 -8.25
N GLY A 7 3.19 -13.03 -9.07
CA GLY A 7 4.57 -12.97 -8.58
C GLY A 7 5.04 -14.27 -7.88
N LEU A 8 4.73 -15.42 -8.45
CA LEU A 8 4.98 -16.76 -7.89
C LEU A 8 6.45 -16.99 -7.46
N GLY A 9 7.41 -16.35 -8.13
CA GLY A 9 8.81 -16.48 -7.78
C GLY A 9 9.16 -15.88 -6.41
N ASP A 10 8.55 -14.74 -6.07
CA ASP A 10 8.72 -14.11 -4.74
C ASP A 10 8.09 -14.97 -3.64
N VAL A 11 6.99 -15.64 -3.95
CA VAL A 11 6.30 -16.60 -3.07
C VAL A 11 7.18 -17.80 -2.73
N TYR A 12 7.80 -18.41 -3.72
CA TYR A 12 8.60 -19.63 -3.52
C TYR A 12 9.84 -19.37 -2.67
N LYS A 13 10.54 -18.26 -2.92
CA LYS A 13 11.68 -17.82 -2.13
C LYS A 13 11.27 -17.56 -0.67
N ARG A 14 10.13 -16.91 -0.47
CA ARG A 14 9.62 -16.58 0.87
C ARG A 14 9.11 -17.81 1.62
N GLN A 15 8.57 -18.80 0.93
CA GLN A 15 8.28 -20.11 1.54
C GLN A 15 9.55 -20.77 2.09
N GLN A 16 10.65 -20.72 1.33
CA GLN A 16 11.92 -21.26 1.77
C GLN A 16 12.53 -20.46 2.92
N GLU A 17 12.55 -19.13 2.82
CA GLU A 17 13.12 -18.24 3.87
C GLU A 17 12.38 -18.36 5.20
N LEU A 18 11.08 -18.60 5.18
CA LEU A 18 10.24 -18.65 6.38
C LEU A 18 9.87 -20.07 6.80
N GLY A 19 10.19 -21.08 6.01
CA GLY A 19 9.80 -22.48 6.27
C GLY A 19 8.28 -22.69 6.25
N ILE A 20 7.51 -21.82 5.57
CA ILE A 20 6.05 -21.79 5.60
C ILE A 20 5.50 -22.20 4.22
N ARG A 21 4.55 -23.13 4.20
CA ARG A 21 3.76 -23.45 3.00
C ARG A 21 2.60 -22.47 2.90
N LEU A 22 2.57 -21.65 1.85
CA LEU A 22 1.47 -20.70 1.65
C LEU A 22 0.22 -21.43 1.14
N SER A 23 -0.94 -21.06 1.68
CA SER A 23 -2.25 -21.45 1.15
C SER A 23 -2.50 -20.74 -0.19
N ALA A 24 -3.58 -21.10 -0.90
CA ALA A 24 -3.94 -20.46 -2.18
C ALA A 24 -4.20 -18.95 -2.03
N ASN A 25 -4.70 -18.50 -0.85
CA ASN A 25 -5.00 -17.11 -0.56
C ASN A 25 -3.96 -16.51 0.39
N TYR A 26 -2.99 -15.79 -0.17
CA TYR A 26 -1.98 -15.06 0.61
C TYR A 26 -1.83 -13.62 0.09
N ALA A 27 -1.38 -12.74 0.96
CA ALA A 27 -1.08 -11.35 0.67
C ALA A 27 0.24 -10.92 1.31
N PHE A 28 0.87 -9.92 0.71
CA PHE A 28 2.06 -9.27 1.27
C PHE A 28 1.78 -7.81 1.58
N GLY A 29 2.30 -7.37 2.72
CA GLY A 29 2.30 -5.96 3.07
C GLY A 29 3.72 -5.43 3.18
N THR A 30 4.12 -4.48 2.33
CA THR A 30 5.37 -3.74 2.53
C THR A 30 5.12 -2.59 3.50
N VAL A 31 5.88 -2.55 4.59
CA VAL A 31 5.68 -1.63 5.70
C VAL A 31 6.97 -0.90 6.03
N PHE A 32 6.90 0.42 6.08
CA PHE A 32 7.93 1.27 6.65
C PHE A 32 7.64 1.45 8.14
N LEU A 33 8.46 0.82 8.97
CA LEU A 33 8.38 0.93 10.43
C LEU A 33 9.24 2.10 10.91
N PRO A 34 8.87 2.74 12.03
CA PRO A 34 9.69 3.77 12.66
C PRO A 34 11.12 3.31 12.91
N LYS A 35 12.10 4.20 12.80
CA LYS A 35 13.50 3.92 13.17
C LYS A 35 13.63 3.49 14.63
N ASN A 36 12.77 4.02 15.49
CA ASN A 36 12.73 3.64 16.90
C ASN A 36 12.15 2.22 17.09
N LYS A 37 13.05 1.26 17.26
CA LYS A 37 12.69 -0.16 17.38
C LYS A 37 11.85 -0.48 18.63
N SER A 38 11.85 0.38 19.66
CA SER A 38 11.01 0.18 20.86
C SER A 38 9.50 0.19 20.52
N LYS A 39 9.10 0.89 19.45
CA LYS A 39 7.72 0.95 18.97
C LYS A 39 7.29 -0.32 18.21
N HIS A 40 8.23 -1.10 17.67
CA HIS A 40 7.93 -2.19 16.73
C HIS A 40 7.05 -3.28 17.35
N LYS A 41 7.29 -3.63 18.62
CA LYS A 41 6.50 -4.65 19.31
C LYS A 41 5.01 -4.28 19.31
N LYS A 42 4.68 -3.09 19.81
CA LYS A 42 3.30 -2.58 19.86
C LYS A 42 2.67 -2.51 18.46
N ILE A 43 3.43 -2.04 17.46
CA ILE A 43 2.97 -1.95 16.08
C ILE A 43 2.62 -3.35 15.56
N LYS A 44 3.52 -4.33 15.68
CA LYS A 44 3.30 -5.70 15.19
C LYS A 44 2.16 -6.41 15.93
N GLU A 45 2.00 -6.18 17.22
CA GLU A 45 0.86 -6.68 18.00
C GLU A 45 -0.46 -6.09 17.48
N THR A 46 -0.49 -4.79 17.14
CA THR A 46 -1.66 -4.15 16.55
C THR A 46 -2.00 -4.73 15.18
N PHE A 47 -0.98 -4.93 14.32
CA PHE A 47 -1.17 -5.62 13.03
C PHE A 47 -1.79 -7.00 13.22
N PHE A 48 -1.19 -7.81 14.09
CA PHE A 48 -1.68 -9.16 14.38
C PHE A 48 -3.15 -9.13 14.81
N PHE A 49 -3.49 -8.27 15.76
CA PHE A 49 -4.85 -8.18 16.31
C PHE A 49 -5.87 -7.72 15.26
N GLN A 50 -5.58 -6.66 14.48
CA GLN A 50 -6.52 -6.13 13.51
C GLN A 50 -6.72 -7.07 12.31
N ILE A 51 -5.66 -7.72 11.84
CA ILE A 51 -5.72 -8.71 10.77
C ILE A 51 -6.55 -9.92 11.23
N LYS A 52 -6.31 -10.42 12.44
CA LYS A 52 -7.10 -11.51 13.02
C LYS A 52 -8.57 -11.13 13.22
N LYS A 53 -8.85 -9.90 13.66
CA LYS A 53 -10.22 -9.37 13.80
C LYS A 53 -10.95 -9.32 12.45
N SER A 54 -10.26 -9.12 11.35
CA SER A 54 -10.82 -9.17 9.99
C SER A 54 -11.00 -10.61 9.46
N GLY A 55 -10.76 -11.64 10.28
CA GLY A 55 -10.88 -13.05 9.89
C GLY A 55 -9.70 -13.55 9.05
N LEU A 56 -8.56 -12.88 9.12
CA LEU A 56 -7.33 -13.23 8.41
C LEU A 56 -6.25 -13.67 9.40
N ASN A 57 -5.17 -14.30 8.91
CA ASN A 57 -4.08 -14.77 9.73
C ASN A 57 -2.74 -14.14 9.30
N VAL A 58 -1.92 -13.77 10.29
CA VAL A 58 -0.53 -13.36 10.08
C VAL A 58 0.36 -14.57 10.17
N LEU A 59 1.10 -14.87 9.11
CA LEU A 59 2.09 -15.94 9.08
C LEU A 59 3.45 -15.49 9.64
N GLY A 60 3.82 -14.25 9.39
CA GLY A 60 5.10 -13.75 9.87
C GLY A 60 5.50 -12.39 9.30
N TRP A 61 6.70 -11.98 9.71
CA TRP A 61 7.37 -10.76 9.24
C TRP A 61 8.73 -11.10 8.66
N ARG A 62 9.10 -10.42 7.60
CA ARG A 62 10.39 -10.54 6.94
C ARG A 62 11.09 -9.20 6.93
N GLN A 63 12.37 -9.16 7.22
CA GLN A 63 13.21 -8.01 6.95
C GLN A 63 13.46 -7.94 5.44
N VAL A 64 13.15 -6.80 4.80
CA VAL A 64 13.47 -6.60 3.38
C VAL A 64 14.97 -6.37 3.24
N PRO A 65 15.67 -7.15 2.40
CA PRO A 65 17.08 -6.89 2.10
C PRO A 65 17.24 -5.55 1.38
N ILE A 66 18.14 -4.71 1.86
CA ILE A 66 18.43 -3.41 1.26
C ILE A 66 19.93 -3.14 1.23
N ASP A 67 20.42 -2.58 0.13
CA ASP A 67 21.78 -2.04 0.03
C ASP A 67 21.76 -0.53 0.31
N LYS A 68 22.17 -0.18 1.53
CA LYS A 68 22.23 1.21 1.98
C LYS A 68 23.31 2.05 1.30
N SER A 69 24.30 1.41 0.65
CA SER A 69 25.44 2.10 0.03
C SER A 69 25.04 3.03 -1.12
N VAL A 70 23.85 2.80 -1.70
CA VAL A 70 23.33 3.59 -2.83
C VAL A 70 22.46 4.78 -2.39
N CYS A 71 22.22 4.94 -1.10
CA CYS A 71 21.43 6.03 -0.56
C CYS A 71 22.25 7.31 -0.40
N GLY A 72 21.67 8.44 -0.76
CA GLY A 72 22.20 9.74 -0.38
C GLY A 72 22.11 9.99 1.12
N LYS A 73 22.85 10.96 1.63
CA LYS A 73 22.97 11.29 3.06
C LYS A 73 21.61 11.53 3.73
N ASP A 74 20.74 12.32 3.08
CA ASP A 74 19.42 12.68 3.62
C ASP A 74 18.46 11.49 3.60
N ALA A 75 18.53 10.65 2.56
CA ALA A 75 17.78 9.42 2.48
C ALA A 75 18.16 8.45 3.60
N LEU A 76 19.46 8.31 3.90
CA LEU A 76 19.95 7.50 5.03
C LEU A 76 19.50 8.07 6.38
N ALA A 77 19.54 9.39 6.54
CA ALA A 77 19.13 10.05 7.76
C ALA A 77 17.65 9.77 8.11
N SER A 78 16.79 9.62 7.10
CA SER A 78 15.35 9.38 7.25
C SER A 78 14.92 7.95 6.91
N LEU A 79 15.85 7.04 6.63
CA LEU A 79 15.57 5.66 6.23
C LEU A 79 14.72 4.92 7.29
N PRO A 80 13.52 4.44 6.95
CA PRO A 80 12.71 3.61 7.83
C PRO A 80 13.27 2.19 7.96
N ASP A 81 12.78 1.43 8.93
CA ASP A 81 12.99 -0.02 8.93
C ASP A 81 11.97 -0.68 8.00
N ILE A 82 12.44 -1.24 6.89
CA ILE A 82 11.58 -1.76 5.82
C ILE A 82 11.34 -3.25 6.05
N GLN A 83 10.10 -3.60 6.34
CA GLN A 83 9.71 -4.99 6.56
C GLN A 83 8.51 -5.38 5.70
N GLN A 84 8.33 -6.67 5.53
CA GLN A 84 7.14 -7.24 4.90
C GLN A 84 6.42 -8.15 5.87
N ILE A 85 5.08 -8.00 5.89
CA ILE A 85 4.17 -8.89 6.60
C ILE A 85 3.54 -9.86 5.61
N ILE A 86 3.36 -11.11 6.01
CA ILE A 86 2.71 -12.17 5.23
C ILE A 86 1.41 -12.52 5.90
N ILE A 87 0.34 -12.48 5.12
CA ILE A 87 -1.03 -12.65 5.57
C ILE A 87 -1.68 -13.75 4.73
N THR A 88 -2.50 -14.59 5.37
CA THR A 88 -3.32 -15.56 4.67
C THR A 88 -4.79 -15.36 4.96
N GLY A 89 -5.61 -15.63 3.94
CA GLY A 89 -7.05 -15.80 4.10
C GLY A 89 -7.41 -17.21 4.59
N THR A 90 -8.67 -17.41 4.88
CA THR A 90 -9.26 -18.73 5.10
C THR A 90 -9.50 -19.44 3.77
N ASP A 91 -9.55 -20.78 3.81
CA ASP A 91 -9.86 -21.57 2.62
C ASP A 91 -11.26 -21.20 2.08
N GLY A 92 -11.35 -21.08 0.75
CA GLY A 92 -12.59 -20.70 0.06
C GLY A 92 -12.93 -19.22 0.05
N LEU A 93 -12.11 -18.35 0.66
CA LEU A 93 -12.32 -16.91 0.60
C LEU A 93 -12.08 -16.38 -0.83
N HIS A 94 -13.07 -15.71 -1.40
CA HIS A 94 -12.93 -15.07 -2.71
C HIS A 94 -11.90 -13.94 -2.68
N GLU A 95 -11.15 -13.78 -3.76
CA GLU A 95 -10.07 -12.81 -3.88
C GLU A 95 -10.52 -11.37 -3.58
N ASN A 96 -11.68 -10.94 -4.11
CA ASN A 96 -12.21 -9.60 -3.85
C ASN A 96 -12.59 -9.39 -2.37
N GLU A 97 -13.13 -10.41 -1.73
CA GLU A 97 -13.44 -10.35 -0.30
C GLU A 97 -12.16 -10.29 0.54
N PHE A 98 -11.13 -11.02 0.11
CA PHE A 98 -9.82 -10.98 0.75
C PHE A 98 -9.21 -9.58 0.67
N GLU A 99 -9.21 -8.94 -0.51
CA GLU A 99 -8.75 -7.55 -0.68
C GLU A 99 -9.54 -6.56 0.19
N LYS A 100 -10.86 -6.67 0.26
CA LYS A 100 -11.71 -5.83 1.12
C LYS A 100 -11.34 -5.98 2.60
N LYS A 101 -11.12 -7.21 3.07
CA LYS A 101 -10.68 -7.48 4.45
C LYS A 101 -9.29 -6.90 4.74
N LEU A 102 -8.35 -7.01 3.81
CA LEU A 102 -7.02 -6.40 3.90
C LEU A 102 -7.10 -4.88 3.96
N TYR A 103 -7.93 -4.27 3.12
CA TYR A 103 -8.17 -2.83 3.10
C TYR A 103 -8.70 -2.31 4.45
N VAL A 104 -9.75 -2.95 4.99
CA VAL A 104 -10.33 -2.58 6.28
C VAL A 104 -9.34 -2.79 7.42
N ALA A 105 -8.61 -3.90 7.43
CA ALA A 105 -7.58 -4.17 8.43
C ALA A 105 -6.49 -3.09 8.43
N ARG A 106 -6.01 -2.69 7.24
CA ARG A 106 -5.01 -1.63 7.09
C ARG A 106 -5.50 -0.30 7.64
N LEU A 107 -6.70 0.14 7.27
CA LEU A 107 -7.26 1.39 7.76
C LEU A 107 -7.44 1.40 9.29
N ASN A 108 -7.85 0.27 9.87
CA ASN A 108 -7.94 0.12 11.32
C ASN A 108 -6.56 0.24 11.99
N ILE A 109 -5.54 -0.39 11.42
CA ILE A 109 -4.16 -0.34 11.91
C ILE A 109 -3.65 1.09 11.90
N GLU A 110 -3.77 1.78 10.75
CA GLU A 110 -3.33 3.16 10.58
C GLU A 110 -4.03 4.09 11.58
N LYS A 111 -5.35 3.94 11.74
CA LYS A 111 -6.15 4.75 12.66
C LYS A 111 -5.82 4.52 14.15
N ILE A 112 -5.63 3.27 14.55
CA ILE A 112 -5.36 2.90 15.95
C ILE A 112 -3.96 3.34 16.36
N LEU A 113 -2.97 3.12 15.49
CA LEU A 113 -1.59 3.45 15.79
C LEU A 113 -1.36 4.95 15.74
N ASN A 114 -1.97 5.65 14.76
CA ASN A 114 -1.76 7.07 14.52
C ASN A 114 -0.28 7.48 14.67
N GLU A 115 0.61 6.65 14.09
CA GLU A 115 2.06 6.80 14.21
C GLU A 115 2.60 7.47 12.96
N PRO A 116 3.12 8.70 13.02
CA PRO A 116 3.51 9.48 11.85
C PRO A 116 4.64 8.85 11.03
N ASP A 117 5.50 8.05 11.70
CA ASP A 117 6.63 7.38 11.07
C ASP A 117 6.28 5.97 10.55
N LEU A 118 5.04 5.51 10.76
CA LEU A 118 4.53 4.27 10.19
C LEU A 118 3.90 4.54 8.83
N TYR A 119 4.26 3.75 7.83
CA TYR A 119 3.58 3.79 6.54
C TYR A 119 3.44 2.39 5.93
N ILE A 120 2.21 2.03 5.57
CA ILE A 120 1.91 0.78 4.88
C ILE A 120 1.90 1.05 3.38
N CYS A 121 3.00 0.69 2.71
CA CYS A 121 3.18 0.95 1.28
C CYS A 121 2.17 0.15 0.43
N SER A 122 1.99 -1.12 0.79
CA SER A 122 1.00 -2.02 0.21
C SER A 122 0.59 -3.06 1.23
N MET A 123 -0.63 -3.58 1.17
CA MET A 123 -1.12 -4.74 1.90
C MET A 123 -2.21 -5.40 1.06
N SER A 124 -1.82 -6.29 0.15
CA SER A 124 -2.68 -6.78 -0.92
C SER A 124 -2.21 -8.16 -1.39
N SER A 125 -3.13 -8.94 -1.96
CA SER A 125 -2.82 -10.17 -2.69
C SER A 125 -2.42 -9.91 -4.15
N LYS A 126 -2.65 -8.69 -4.65
CA LYS A 126 -2.48 -8.29 -6.06
C LYS A 126 -1.31 -7.35 -6.28
N VAL A 127 -0.97 -6.54 -5.28
CA VAL A 127 0.01 -5.44 -5.41
C VAL A 127 1.08 -5.55 -4.35
N ILE A 128 2.32 -5.43 -4.78
CA ILE A 128 3.47 -5.25 -3.90
C ILE A 128 4.22 -3.97 -4.30
N SER A 129 4.53 -3.13 -3.33
CA SER A 129 5.20 -1.86 -3.59
C SER A 129 6.64 -1.88 -3.08
N TYR A 130 7.57 -1.55 -3.96
CA TYR A 130 8.97 -1.24 -3.66
C TYR A 130 9.21 0.22 -4.01
N LYS A 131 9.51 1.06 -3.04
CA LYS A 131 9.69 2.51 -3.24
C LYS A 131 10.63 3.13 -2.22
N GLY A 132 11.09 4.33 -2.49
CA GLY A 132 11.96 5.03 -1.54
C GLY A 132 12.58 6.31 -2.08
N LEU A 133 13.34 6.99 -1.22
CA LEU A 133 14.15 8.16 -1.57
C LEU A 133 15.47 7.74 -2.23
N ILE A 134 15.38 7.20 -3.44
CA ILE A 134 16.49 6.59 -4.14
C ILE A 134 16.46 7.09 -5.58
N VAL A 135 17.66 7.32 -6.14
CA VAL A 135 17.79 7.59 -7.57
C VAL A 135 17.29 6.37 -8.35
N SER A 136 16.49 6.58 -9.38
CA SER A 136 15.80 5.52 -10.12
C SER A 136 16.72 4.39 -10.62
N GLU A 137 17.90 4.74 -11.08
CA GLU A 137 18.92 3.78 -11.57
C GLU A 137 19.42 2.84 -10.48
N ASN A 138 19.28 3.24 -9.21
CA ASN A 138 19.76 2.47 -8.06
C ASN A 138 18.67 1.63 -7.39
N ILE A 139 17.42 1.66 -7.85
CA ILE A 139 16.31 0.96 -7.20
C ILE A 139 16.54 -0.55 -7.11
N GLN A 140 17.05 -1.16 -8.16
CA GLN A 140 17.35 -2.59 -8.19
C GLN A 140 18.54 -2.96 -7.30
N LYS A 141 19.53 -2.08 -7.18
CA LYS A 141 20.65 -2.28 -6.27
C LYS A 141 20.22 -2.10 -4.82
N PHE A 142 19.37 -1.11 -4.55
CA PHE A 142 18.82 -0.88 -3.23
C PHE A 142 17.95 -2.04 -2.75
N TYR A 143 17.10 -2.58 -3.64
CA TYR A 143 16.23 -3.73 -3.36
C TYR A 143 16.69 -4.96 -4.16
N PRO A 144 17.61 -5.79 -3.62
CA PRO A 144 18.06 -7.00 -4.31
C PRO A 144 16.93 -7.96 -4.69
N ASP A 145 15.80 -7.93 -3.98
CA ASP A 145 14.61 -8.70 -4.32
C ASP A 145 14.16 -8.47 -5.77
N LEU A 146 14.29 -7.23 -6.30
CA LEU A 146 13.87 -6.87 -7.65
C LEU A 146 14.71 -7.50 -8.76
N THR A 147 15.90 -8.01 -8.43
CA THR A 147 16.82 -8.67 -9.38
C THR A 147 16.76 -10.19 -9.30
N HIS A 148 15.91 -10.74 -8.41
CA HIS A 148 15.79 -12.17 -8.26
C HIS A 148 15.11 -12.79 -9.50
N GLY A 149 15.72 -13.82 -10.09
CA GLY A 149 15.26 -14.41 -11.35
C GLY A 149 13.85 -15.00 -11.36
N GLU A 150 13.30 -15.26 -10.16
CA GLU A 150 11.92 -15.73 -10.00
C GLU A 150 10.91 -14.60 -9.78
N MET A 151 11.36 -13.34 -9.63
CA MET A 151 10.48 -12.18 -9.52
C MET A 151 9.80 -11.94 -10.86
N LYS A 152 8.50 -12.20 -10.93
CA LYS A 152 7.67 -12.05 -12.13
C LYS A 152 6.43 -11.24 -11.82
N THR A 153 6.02 -10.41 -12.76
CA THR A 153 4.78 -9.65 -12.67
C THR A 153 4.17 -9.48 -14.05
N SER A 154 2.85 -9.43 -14.15
CA SER A 154 2.13 -9.16 -15.39
C SER A 154 2.06 -7.65 -15.69
N LEU A 155 2.16 -6.79 -14.66
CA LEU A 155 2.10 -5.35 -14.80
C LEU A 155 3.06 -4.70 -13.81
N CYS A 156 3.83 -3.71 -14.28
CA CYS A 156 4.67 -2.89 -13.44
C CYS A 156 4.31 -1.41 -13.60
N VAL A 157 3.85 -0.79 -12.54
CA VAL A 157 3.66 0.66 -12.45
C VAL A 157 4.89 1.25 -11.79
N PHE A 158 5.53 2.22 -12.42
CA PHE A 158 6.72 2.85 -11.86
C PHE A 158 6.69 4.37 -12.01
N HIS A 159 7.46 5.05 -11.15
CA HIS A 159 7.62 6.51 -11.18
C HIS A 159 9.02 6.89 -10.73
N GLN A 160 9.63 7.85 -11.39
CA GLN A 160 11.02 8.26 -11.14
C GLN A 160 11.15 9.54 -10.33
N ARG A 161 10.09 10.34 -10.22
CA ARG A 161 10.12 11.67 -9.60
C ARG A 161 9.23 11.74 -8.38
N PHE A 162 9.55 12.65 -7.48
CA PHE A 162 8.70 13.05 -6.37
C PHE A 162 7.77 14.17 -6.80
N SER A 163 6.69 14.39 -6.04
CA SER A 163 5.87 15.59 -6.21
C SER A 163 6.70 16.84 -5.97
N THR A 164 6.52 17.86 -6.82
CA THR A 164 7.24 19.14 -6.73
C THR A 164 6.76 19.99 -5.56
N ASN A 165 5.56 19.73 -5.03
CA ASN A 165 4.88 20.55 -4.02
C ASN A 165 5.04 20.05 -2.58
N THR A 166 5.78 18.98 -2.35
CA THR A 166 6.02 18.40 -1.02
C THR A 166 7.49 18.14 -0.80
N LEU A 167 7.96 18.28 0.44
CA LEU A 167 9.30 17.84 0.80
C LEU A 167 9.39 16.32 0.58
N PRO A 168 10.48 15.84 -0.07
CA PRO A 168 10.68 14.43 -0.30
C PRO A 168 10.68 13.64 1.00
N GLN A 169 9.81 12.62 1.07
CA GLN A 169 9.71 11.71 2.19
C GLN A 169 9.57 10.28 1.67
N TRP A 170 10.07 9.30 2.41
CA TRP A 170 9.98 7.89 2.05
C TRP A 170 8.54 7.45 1.73
N LYS A 171 7.58 7.86 2.55
CA LYS A 171 6.16 7.53 2.36
C LYS A 171 5.54 8.15 1.10
N LEU A 172 6.03 9.32 0.68
CA LEU A 172 5.52 10.08 -0.46
C LEU A 172 6.19 9.73 -1.78
N ALA A 173 7.21 8.85 -1.77
CA ALA A 173 7.72 8.28 -3.01
C ALA A 173 6.59 7.56 -3.75
N GLN A 174 6.54 7.72 -5.08
CA GLN A 174 5.58 7.02 -5.92
C GLN A 174 6.23 5.74 -6.51
N PRO A 175 5.44 4.77 -6.99
CA PRO A 175 3.97 4.75 -7.02
C PRO A 175 3.36 4.61 -5.62
N PHE A 176 2.10 5.00 -5.52
CA PHE A 176 1.26 4.66 -4.39
C PHE A 176 0.71 3.23 -4.55
N ARG A 177 -0.43 2.90 -3.93
CA ARG A 177 -0.96 1.52 -3.97
C ARG A 177 -1.52 1.14 -5.33
N HIS A 178 -2.19 2.07 -5.99
CA HIS A 178 -2.91 1.83 -7.24
C HIS A 178 -2.46 2.70 -8.39
N LEU A 179 -1.83 3.83 -8.13
CA LEU A 179 -1.45 4.77 -9.18
C LEU A 179 -0.08 5.42 -9.00
N ALA A 180 0.43 5.93 -10.12
CA ALA A 180 1.49 6.90 -10.19
C ALA A 180 0.98 8.12 -10.96
N HIS A 181 1.22 9.32 -10.46
CA HIS A 181 0.70 10.56 -11.02
C HIS A 181 1.79 11.62 -11.06
N ASN A 182 2.02 12.21 -12.24
CA ASN A 182 3.07 13.22 -12.47
C ASN A 182 2.51 14.63 -12.64
N GLY A 183 1.22 14.82 -12.43
CA GLY A 183 0.58 16.13 -12.49
C GLY A 183 0.38 16.73 -11.11
N GLU A 184 -0.21 17.91 -11.09
CA GLU A 184 -0.66 18.62 -9.91
C GLU A 184 -2.18 18.72 -9.93
N ILE A 185 -2.82 18.41 -8.80
CA ILE A 185 -4.26 18.55 -8.65
C ILE A 185 -4.53 19.88 -7.94
N ASN A 186 -4.61 20.95 -8.72
CA ASN A 186 -4.80 22.31 -8.19
C ASN A 186 -6.09 22.46 -7.37
N THR A 187 -7.09 21.61 -7.61
CA THR A 187 -8.38 21.60 -6.90
C THR A 187 -8.38 20.71 -5.66
N ILE A 188 -7.25 20.14 -5.26
CA ILE A 188 -7.20 19.10 -4.22
C ILE A 188 -7.86 19.52 -2.91
N GLN A 189 -7.68 20.77 -2.47
CA GLN A 189 -8.30 21.24 -1.24
C GLN A 189 -9.82 21.29 -1.34
N GLY A 190 -10.35 21.79 -2.46
CA GLY A 190 -11.78 21.76 -2.74
C GLY A 190 -12.32 20.31 -2.77
N ASN A 191 -11.60 19.41 -3.43
CA ASN A 191 -11.97 17.99 -3.50
C ASN A 191 -11.99 17.34 -2.11
N ARG A 192 -10.98 17.61 -1.26
CA ARG A 192 -10.92 17.15 0.14
C ARG A 192 -12.11 17.68 0.95
N HIS A 193 -12.44 18.96 0.82
CA HIS A 193 -13.60 19.56 1.51
C HIS A 193 -14.92 18.95 1.03
N TRP A 194 -15.09 18.73 -0.28
CA TRP A 194 -16.26 18.03 -0.81
C TRP A 194 -16.38 16.60 -0.31
N TYR A 195 -15.26 15.87 -0.25
CA TYR A 195 -15.22 14.56 0.37
C TYR A 195 -15.68 14.62 1.83
N MET A 196 -15.12 15.53 2.64
CA MET A 196 -15.48 15.67 4.05
C MET A 196 -16.96 16.01 4.23
N ALA A 197 -17.52 16.90 3.40
CA ALA A 197 -18.94 17.27 3.45
C ALA A 197 -19.87 16.09 3.11
N ARG A 198 -19.43 15.19 2.24
CA ARG A 198 -20.23 14.07 1.73
C ARG A 198 -19.94 12.72 2.42
N ARG A 199 -18.90 12.64 3.24
CA ARG A 199 -18.43 11.37 3.83
C ARG A 199 -19.52 10.55 4.52
N SER A 200 -20.50 11.20 5.13
CA SER A 200 -21.63 10.53 5.80
C SER A 200 -22.59 9.84 4.82
N LYS A 201 -22.52 10.22 3.53
CA LYS A 201 -23.32 9.64 2.43
C LYS A 201 -22.51 8.64 1.60
N LEU A 202 -21.21 8.59 1.80
CA LEU A 202 -20.31 7.64 1.16
C LEU A 202 -20.35 6.34 1.97
N ASP A 203 -21.22 5.45 1.56
CA ASP A 203 -21.43 4.17 2.23
C ASP A 203 -21.20 3.03 1.24
N ILE A 204 -20.45 2.04 1.69
CA ILE A 204 -20.27 0.79 0.96
C ILE A 204 -21.04 -0.24 1.79
N SER A 205 -22.17 -0.73 1.26
CA SER A 205 -23.08 -1.64 1.96
C SER A 205 -22.36 -2.88 2.51
N ASP A 206 -21.40 -3.40 1.75
CA ASP A 206 -20.64 -4.60 2.10
C ASP A 206 -19.49 -4.33 3.09
N LEU A 207 -19.22 -3.07 3.41
CA LEU A 207 -18.13 -2.65 4.30
C LEU A 207 -18.63 -1.62 5.33
N PRO A 208 -19.60 -1.98 6.20
CA PRO A 208 -20.21 -1.04 7.15
C PRO A 208 -19.20 -0.46 8.16
N GLU A 209 -18.07 -1.13 8.38
CA GLU A 209 -16.99 -0.66 9.25
C GLU A 209 -16.36 0.65 8.75
N LEU A 210 -16.38 0.90 7.43
CA LEU A 210 -15.81 2.10 6.83
C LEU A 210 -16.43 3.38 7.34
N LYS A 211 -17.71 3.37 7.76
CA LYS A 211 -18.37 4.53 8.41
C LYS A 211 -17.56 5.06 9.60
N LYS A 212 -16.96 4.16 10.36
CA LYS A 212 -16.16 4.50 11.56
C LYS A 212 -14.70 4.84 11.22
N LEU A 213 -14.25 4.54 9.99
CA LEU A 213 -12.87 4.72 9.55
C LEU A 213 -12.64 6.03 8.79
N HIS A 214 -13.70 6.75 8.41
CA HIS A 214 -13.54 8.06 7.79
C HIS A 214 -12.79 9.06 8.68
N PRO A 215 -11.98 9.96 8.11
CA PRO A 215 -11.69 10.08 6.68
C PRO A 215 -10.73 8.98 6.19
N VAL A 216 -11.06 8.36 5.04
CA VAL A 216 -10.20 7.37 4.39
C VAL A 216 -9.24 8.03 3.38
N VAL A 217 -9.42 9.31 3.11
CA VAL A 217 -8.59 10.13 2.24
C VAL A 217 -7.72 11.03 3.10
N SER A 218 -6.42 11.10 2.82
CA SER A 218 -5.51 12.02 3.50
C SER A 218 -5.88 13.46 3.25
N MET A 219 -5.89 14.26 4.31
CA MET A 219 -6.23 15.69 4.25
C MET A 219 -4.99 16.59 4.14
N GLU A 220 -3.80 16.08 4.41
CA GLU A 220 -2.58 16.87 4.58
C GLU A 220 -1.43 16.42 3.65
N ASP A 221 -1.37 15.13 3.28
CA ASP A 221 -0.32 14.60 2.41
C ASP A 221 -0.46 15.11 0.96
N SER A 222 0.35 14.59 0.03
CA SER A 222 0.32 15.00 -1.37
C SER A 222 -1.06 14.82 -2.02
N ASP A 223 -1.33 15.58 -3.06
CA ASP A 223 -2.53 15.48 -3.87
C ASP A 223 -2.70 14.08 -4.47
N SER A 224 -1.63 13.54 -5.05
CA SER A 224 -1.61 12.21 -5.65
C SER A 224 -1.87 11.10 -4.62
N TYR A 225 -1.43 11.27 -3.37
CA TYR A 225 -1.75 10.34 -2.29
C TYR A 225 -3.24 10.36 -1.94
N SER A 226 -3.86 11.54 -1.90
CA SER A 226 -5.30 11.66 -1.70
C SER A 226 -6.09 11.05 -2.84
N LEU A 227 -5.63 11.21 -4.09
CA LEU A 227 -6.22 10.60 -5.28
C LEU A 227 -6.16 9.06 -5.19
N ASP A 228 -5.00 8.50 -4.82
CA ASP A 228 -4.80 7.06 -4.62
C ASP A 228 -5.75 6.49 -3.54
N ASN A 229 -5.88 7.19 -2.41
CA ASN A 229 -6.80 6.78 -1.34
C ASN A 229 -8.26 6.74 -1.82
N MET A 230 -8.68 7.74 -2.61
CA MET A 230 -10.04 7.75 -3.15
C MET A 230 -10.25 6.66 -4.20
N LEU A 231 -9.23 6.41 -5.04
CA LEU A 231 -9.28 5.30 -6.00
C LEU A 231 -9.44 3.96 -5.28
N GLU A 232 -8.63 3.71 -4.25
CA GLU A 232 -8.71 2.51 -3.43
C GLU A 232 -10.09 2.34 -2.79
N TYR A 233 -10.67 3.43 -2.25
CA TYR A 233 -12.02 3.44 -1.70
C TYR A 233 -13.08 3.04 -2.74
N LEU A 234 -13.01 3.59 -3.95
CA LEU A 234 -13.96 3.27 -5.02
C LEU A 234 -13.84 1.80 -5.48
N LEU A 235 -12.60 1.29 -5.56
CA LEU A 235 -12.35 -0.12 -5.90
C LEU A 235 -12.85 -1.07 -4.81
N ALA A 236 -12.66 -0.73 -3.54
CA ALA A 236 -13.21 -1.49 -2.41
C ALA A 236 -14.74 -1.53 -2.43
N GLY A 237 -15.39 -0.51 -3.01
CA GLY A 237 -16.83 -0.47 -3.28
C GLY A 237 -17.28 -1.17 -4.57
N ASP A 238 -16.45 -2.07 -5.13
CA ASP A 238 -16.72 -2.82 -6.37
C ASP A 238 -16.91 -1.94 -7.62
N MET A 239 -16.43 -0.69 -7.58
CA MET A 239 -16.41 0.12 -8.78
C MET A 239 -15.30 -0.37 -9.71
N GLY A 240 -15.63 -0.74 -10.95
CA GLY A 240 -14.62 -1.15 -11.92
C GLY A 240 -13.58 -0.06 -12.17
N ILE A 241 -12.30 -0.44 -12.36
CA ILE A 241 -11.16 0.48 -12.46
C ILE A 241 -11.37 1.60 -13.50
N PHE A 242 -11.89 1.29 -14.67
CA PHE A 242 -12.15 2.30 -15.72
C PHE A 242 -13.18 3.35 -15.29
N ARG A 243 -14.24 2.91 -14.61
CA ARG A 243 -15.26 3.81 -14.08
C ARG A 243 -14.71 4.67 -12.96
N ALA A 244 -13.95 4.08 -12.05
CA ALA A 244 -13.30 4.79 -10.94
C ALA A 244 -12.34 5.88 -11.48
N MET A 245 -11.48 5.52 -12.42
CA MET A 245 -10.55 6.49 -13.05
C MET A 245 -11.29 7.62 -13.76
N ARG A 246 -12.34 7.33 -14.54
CA ARG A 246 -13.14 8.37 -15.20
C ARG A 246 -13.91 9.26 -14.21
N THR A 247 -14.27 8.73 -13.05
CA THR A 247 -14.92 9.51 -11.99
C THR A 247 -13.93 10.48 -11.35
N LEU A 248 -12.70 10.03 -11.13
CA LEU A 248 -11.65 10.83 -10.48
C LEU A 248 -10.98 11.81 -11.46
N ILE A 249 -10.78 11.39 -12.70
CA ILE A 249 -10.13 12.16 -13.76
C ILE A 249 -11.07 12.18 -14.97
N PRO A 250 -12.09 13.03 -14.96
CA PRO A 250 -13.01 13.15 -16.09
C PRO A 250 -12.26 13.72 -17.30
N PRO A 251 -12.67 13.35 -18.53
CA PRO A 251 -12.11 13.95 -19.74
C PRO A 251 -12.37 15.45 -19.75
N ALA A 252 -11.44 16.21 -20.30
CA ALA A 252 -11.64 17.62 -20.55
C ALA A 252 -12.81 17.81 -21.53
N TRP A 253 -13.73 18.72 -21.19
CA TRP A 253 -14.78 19.13 -22.12
C TRP A 253 -14.15 20.05 -23.16
N GLN A 254 -14.33 19.72 -24.42
CA GLN A 254 -14.12 20.69 -25.49
C GLN A 254 -15.37 21.55 -25.54
N ASN A 255 -15.23 22.84 -25.38
CA ASN A 255 -16.28 23.81 -25.64
C ASN A 255 -16.55 23.95 -27.14
#